data_9fafc979e0b8b684781a5b55d70a7861
#
_entry.id   9fafc979e0b8b684781a5b55d70a7861
#
_cell.length_a   1.000
_cell.length_b   1.000
_cell.length_c   1.000
_cell.angle_alpha   90.00
_cell.angle_beta   90.00
_cell.angle_gamma   90.00
#
_symmetry.space_group_name_H-M   'P 1'
#
loop_
_entity.id
_entity.type
_entity.pdbx_description
1 polymer ?
#
loop_
_entity_poly.entity_id
_entity_poly.type
_entity_poly.pdbx_seq_one_letter_code
_entity_poly.pdbx_strand_id
1 'polypeptide(L)'
;YSVTPDRKFSVDDVKAILRLHEPTIGDDPGWYHHNGFGTCRPTSHESVVFELDPDPEFITAFRAYARPCETPYVPGYPLAKPAANANFMTWQEATAEQFNAQDKRFSYHAEFASTPFINHANVLEYQWGDQMPTRDMIKTLEDGWMGDRAAVHAQAKAAMKVSKQKALDILHNFNVQKMQEAQGAVDRNLASIAPHKIVVLAKELDPKSDANVKIALLSDTLLDATTIDKDKTFAGPSRSSTVAAVVTSNLAKPKAFEKKDVNGDGKTDLVISFSQKDLTKYMMAGAVWDTYLYTYTSGKRICAFDTVPVKGQTNKKYSNAERGHDR
;
A
#
# COMPACT_ATOMS: atom_id res chain seq x y z
N TYR A 1 14.48 26.42 4.02
CA TYR A 1 13.32 26.60 4.91
C TYR A 1 13.81 27.25 6.20
N SER A 2 13.37 28.49 6.49
CA SER A 2 13.62 29.10 7.81
C SER A 2 12.56 28.56 8.77
N VAL A 3 12.99 27.76 9.70
CA VAL A 3 12.15 27.38 10.84
C VAL A 3 12.16 28.58 11.79
N THR A 4 10.99 29.16 12.03
CA THR A 4 10.86 30.24 13.01
C THR A 4 11.03 29.62 14.40
N PRO A 5 12.09 29.98 15.16
CA PRO A 5 12.45 29.30 16.41
C PRO A 5 11.42 29.44 17.54
N ASP A 6 10.45 30.33 17.40
CA ASP A 6 9.57 30.72 18.47
C ASP A 6 8.24 29.96 18.51
N ARG A 7 8.05 28.97 17.62
CA ARG A 7 6.82 28.19 17.53
C ARG A 7 7.10 26.72 17.82
N LYS A 8 6.36 26.13 18.75
CA LYS A 8 6.30 24.68 18.89
C LYS A 8 5.61 24.07 17.71
N PHE A 9 6.18 23.04 17.12
CA PHE A 9 5.53 22.28 16.06
C PHE A 9 4.35 21.51 16.64
N SER A 10 3.21 21.63 15.98
CA SER A 10 2.07 20.72 16.20
C SER A 10 2.32 19.39 15.47
N VAL A 11 1.52 18.38 15.79
CA VAL A 11 1.50 17.11 15.05
C VAL A 11 1.23 17.36 13.57
N ASP A 12 0.31 18.25 13.25
CA ASP A 12 -0.06 18.56 11.86
C ASP A 12 1.04 19.30 11.11
N ASP A 13 1.82 20.16 11.78
CA ASP A 13 3.02 20.75 11.17
C ASP A 13 4.03 19.68 10.78
N VAL A 14 4.27 18.69 11.65
CA VAL A 14 5.20 17.59 11.36
C VAL A 14 4.68 16.69 10.24
N LYS A 15 3.40 16.34 10.26
CA LYS A 15 2.76 15.59 9.17
C LYS A 15 2.88 16.33 7.83
N ALA A 16 2.66 17.65 7.84
CA ALA A 16 2.81 18.48 6.64
C ALA A 16 4.24 18.46 6.10
N ILE A 17 5.25 18.56 6.98
CA ILE A 17 6.65 18.46 6.60
C ILE A 17 6.95 17.09 5.98
N LEU A 18 6.46 16.00 6.58
CA LEU A 18 6.69 14.65 6.08
C LEU A 18 5.97 14.36 4.75
N ARG A 19 4.97 15.18 4.39
CA ARG A 19 4.25 15.15 3.12
C ARG A 19 4.83 16.06 2.05
N LEU A 20 5.88 16.83 2.36
CA LEU A 20 6.47 17.74 1.38
C LEU A 20 7.14 16.97 0.24
N HIS A 21 6.79 17.41 -0.95
CA HIS A 21 7.46 17.05 -2.19
C HIS A 21 8.25 18.23 -2.68
N GLU A 22 9.35 17.98 -3.36
CA GLU A 22 9.98 19.01 -4.15
C GLU A 22 9.04 19.36 -5.32
N PRO A 23 8.78 20.65 -5.57
CA PRO A 23 8.06 21.04 -6.77
C PRO A 23 8.74 20.42 -7.98
N THR A 24 8.02 19.68 -8.78
CA THR A 24 8.53 19.14 -10.02
C THR A 24 8.92 20.29 -10.92
N ILE A 25 10.19 20.35 -11.29
CA ILE A 25 10.65 21.29 -12.31
C ILE A 25 10.20 20.71 -13.65
N GLY A 26 9.11 21.24 -14.13
CA GLY A 26 8.48 20.84 -15.38
C GLY A 26 7.18 20.06 -15.18
N ASP A 27 6.16 20.58 -15.82
CA ASP A 27 4.81 20.00 -15.93
C ASP A 27 4.80 18.75 -16.83
N ASP A 28 5.83 17.92 -16.79
CA ASP A 28 5.68 16.63 -17.37
C ASP A 28 4.64 15.90 -16.49
N PRO A 29 3.43 15.67 -16.99
CA PRO A 29 2.45 14.82 -16.33
C PRO A 29 2.96 13.37 -16.33
N GLY A 30 4.29 13.24 -16.38
CA GLY A 30 5.03 12.02 -16.21
C GLY A 30 4.51 11.28 -15.01
N TRP A 31 4.70 10.07 -14.95
CA TRP A 31 4.31 9.00 -14.08
C TRP A 31 4.61 9.23 -12.58
N TYR A 32 4.97 10.46 -12.17
CA TYR A 32 5.56 10.72 -10.87
C TYR A 32 5.00 11.90 -10.15
N HIS A 33 4.56 11.54 -9.01
CA HIS A 33 4.30 12.42 -7.91
C HIS A 33 5.56 12.64 -7.03
N HIS A 34 6.42 11.63 -6.98
CA HIS A 34 7.57 11.59 -6.10
C HIS A 34 8.90 11.55 -6.87
N ASN A 35 9.19 12.52 -7.69
CA ASN A 35 10.40 12.53 -8.49
C ASN A 35 11.53 13.42 -7.96
N GLY A 36 11.39 13.96 -6.75
CA GLY A 36 12.32 14.92 -6.19
C GLY A 36 12.94 14.53 -4.85
N PHE A 37 13.60 15.50 -4.23
CA PHE A 37 14.31 15.35 -2.96
C PHE A 37 13.46 15.69 -1.72
N GLY A 38 12.15 15.74 -1.85
CA GLY A 38 11.24 15.99 -0.73
C GLY A 38 11.36 14.96 0.40
N THR A 39 10.72 15.23 1.54
CA THR A 39 10.64 14.29 2.67
C THR A 39 9.77 13.08 2.32
N CYS A 40 8.70 13.29 1.57
CA CYS A 40 7.90 12.22 1.00
C CYS A 40 8.54 11.75 -0.31
N ARG A 41 9.01 10.52 -0.32
CA ARG A 41 9.72 9.91 -1.46
C ARG A 41 8.97 8.70 -2.00
N PRO A 42 9.24 8.31 -3.26
CA PRO A 42 8.68 7.07 -3.81
C PRO A 42 9.02 5.84 -2.96
N THR A 43 10.17 5.90 -2.29
CA THR A 43 10.67 4.83 -1.41
C THR A 43 10.17 4.91 0.03
N SER A 44 9.30 5.87 0.35
CA SER A 44 8.71 5.95 1.69
C SER A 44 7.70 4.82 1.88
N HIS A 45 8.07 3.84 2.68
CA HIS A 45 7.20 2.69 3.01
C HIS A 45 6.34 2.95 4.23
N GLU A 46 6.78 3.86 5.06
CA GLU A 46 6.16 4.18 6.33
C GLU A 46 6.59 5.56 6.79
N SER A 47 5.71 6.24 7.52
CA SER A 47 6.03 7.47 8.22
C SER A 47 5.32 7.47 9.56
N VAL A 48 6.04 7.86 10.63
CA VAL A 48 5.49 7.88 11.99
C VAL A 48 5.80 9.22 12.65
N VAL A 49 4.79 9.81 13.27
CA VAL A 49 4.90 10.99 14.13
C VAL A 49 4.50 10.59 15.53
N PHE A 50 5.33 10.89 16.53
CA PHE A 50 5.02 10.66 17.93
C PHE A 50 4.66 11.98 18.60
N GLU A 51 3.51 12.01 19.26
CA GLU A 51 3.17 13.03 20.24
C GLU A 51 3.45 12.49 21.63
N LEU A 52 4.36 13.14 22.31
CA LEU A 52 4.82 12.69 23.63
C LEU A 52 3.85 13.19 24.73
N ASP A 53 3.58 12.33 25.69
CA ASP A 53 2.85 12.66 26.92
C ASP A 53 3.75 12.35 28.13
N PRO A 54 3.66 13.09 29.24
CA PRO A 54 4.39 12.76 30.48
C PRO A 54 4.14 11.33 30.96
N ASP A 55 2.93 10.81 30.77
CA ASP A 55 2.59 9.41 31.03
C ASP A 55 2.82 8.59 29.76
N PRO A 56 3.76 7.64 29.75
CA PRO A 56 4.11 6.89 28.55
C PRO A 56 2.94 6.15 27.89
N GLU A 57 1.96 5.71 28.68
CA GLU A 57 0.74 5.04 28.20
C GLU A 57 -0.10 5.93 27.26
N PHE A 58 0.09 7.25 27.35
CA PHE A 58 -0.65 8.23 26.55
C PHE A 58 0.16 8.80 25.37
N ILE A 59 1.38 8.34 25.15
CA ILE A 59 2.10 8.64 23.92
C ILE A 59 1.26 8.19 22.74
N THR A 60 1.04 9.09 21.78
CA THR A 60 0.28 8.78 20.57
C THR A 60 1.24 8.66 19.40
N ALA A 61 1.15 7.58 18.64
CA ALA A 61 1.81 7.41 17.36
C ALA A 61 0.79 7.67 16.24
N PHE A 62 1.14 8.52 15.30
CA PHE A 62 0.40 8.73 14.05
C PHE A 62 1.19 8.05 12.95
N ARG A 63 0.64 6.99 12.37
CA ARG A 63 1.37 6.12 11.43
C ARG A 63 0.70 6.11 10.06
N ALA A 64 1.44 6.50 9.04
CA ALA A 64 1.08 6.29 7.65
C ALA A 64 1.72 4.98 7.17
N TYR A 65 0.93 4.06 6.65
CA TYR A 65 1.34 2.68 6.29
C TYR A 65 1.88 2.55 4.87
N ALA A 66 2.06 3.66 4.19
CA ALA A 66 2.76 3.80 2.92
C ALA A 66 3.23 5.25 2.80
N ARG A 67 3.33 5.80 1.58
CA ARG A 67 3.69 7.20 1.39
C ARG A 67 2.69 8.14 2.08
N PRO A 68 3.15 9.05 2.94
CA PRO A 68 2.27 9.81 3.83
C PRO A 68 1.35 10.80 3.12
N CYS A 69 1.64 11.16 1.87
CA CYS A 69 0.77 12.01 1.06
C CYS A 69 -0.41 11.25 0.44
N GLU A 70 -0.33 9.93 0.38
CA GLU A 70 -1.30 9.03 -0.26
C GLU A 70 -2.04 8.14 0.73
N THR A 71 -1.65 8.19 1.99
CA THR A 71 -2.27 7.41 3.07
C THR A 71 -2.48 8.27 4.32
N PRO A 72 -3.55 8.00 5.09
CA PRO A 72 -3.78 8.74 6.32
C PRO A 72 -2.79 8.36 7.43
N TYR A 73 -2.50 9.31 8.29
CA TYR A 73 -1.81 9.06 9.56
C TYR A 73 -2.80 8.53 10.59
N VAL A 74 -2.83 7.23 10.75
CA VAL A 74 -3.71 6.54 11.70
C VAL A 74 -3.19 6.74 13.12
N PRO A 75 -3.97 7.36 14.03
CA PRO A 75 -3.56 7.52 15.41
C PRO A 75 -3.68 6.20 16.18
N GLY A 76 -2.74 5.98 17.07
CA GLY A 76 -2.75 4.82 17.97
C GLY A 76 -1.89 5.04 19.19
N TYR A 77 -2.15 4.27 20.23
CA TYR A 77 -1.39 4.26 21.49
C TYR A 77 -0.48 3.02 21.51
N PRO A 78 0.85 3.18 21.31
CA PRO A 78 1.76 2.04 21.12
C PRO A 78 1.86 1.12 22.32
N LEU A 79 1.66 1.64 23.53
CA LEU A 79 1.71 0.83 24.77
C LEU A 79 0.37 0.17 25.14
N ALA A 80 -0.73 0.55 24.51
CA ALA A 80 -1.92 -0.29 24.47
C ALA A 80 -1.66 -1.48 23.54
N LYS A 81 -2.32 -2.62 23.78
CA LYS A 81 -2.16 -3.77 22.89
C LYS A 81 -2.35 -3.36 21.43
N PRO A 82 -1.53 -3.87 20.49
CA PRO A 82 -1.75 -3.62 19.08
C PRO A 82 -3.17 -4.04 18.68
N ALA A 83 -3.70 -3.38 17.68
CA ALA A 83 -4.99 -3.77 17.13
C ALA A 83 -4.87 -5.19 16.54
N ALA A 84 -5.27 -6.19 17.30
CA ALA A 84 -5.38 -7.56 16.83
C ALA A 84 -6.71 -7.69 16.11
N ASN A 85 -6.74 -7.45 14.83
CA ASN A 85 -7.77 -8.01 13.96
C ASN A 85 -7.15 -9.17 13.15
N ALA A 86 -7.96 -9.91 12.42
CA ALA A 86 -7.50 -11.06 11.63
C ALA A 86 -6.38 -10.69 10.61
N ASN A 87 -6.20 -9.40 10.32
CA ASN A 87 -5.23 -8.87 9.36
C ASN A 87 -3.97 -8.29 10.05
N PHE A 88 -3.94 -8.25 11.39
CA PHE A 88 -2.78 -7.83 12.16
C PHE A 88 -2.13 -9.05 12.79
N MET A 89 -1.05 -9.46 12.20
CA MET A 89 -0.20 -10.48 12.79
C MET A 89 0.48 -9.93 14.04
N THR A 90 0.65 -10.76 15.04
CA THR A 90 1.59 -10.48 16.14
C THR A 90 2.98 -10.28 15.54
N TRP A 91 3.89 -9.63 16.29
CA TRP A 91 5.28 -9.49 15.84
C TRP A 91 5.92 -10.86 15.54
N GLN A 92 5.61 -11.89 16.35
CA GLN A 92 6.10 -13.24 16.12
C GLN A 92 5.55 -13.83 14.82
N GLU A 93 4.27 -13.72 14.56
CA GLU A 93 3.64 -14.19 13.32
C GLU A 93 4.16 -13.42 12.11
N ALA A 94 4.20 -12.09 12.18
CA ALA A 94 4.76 -11.26 11.12
C ALA A 94 6.24 -11.55 10.88
N THR A 95 7.02 -11.80 11.93
CA THR A 95 8.42 -12.17 11.84
C THR A 95 8.56 -13.56 11.25
N ALA A 96 7.79 -14.54 11.71
CA ALA A 96 7.78 -15.88 11.15
C ALA A 96 7.40 -15.87 9.66
N GLU A 97 6.34 -15.17 9.29
CA GLU A 97 5.90 -15.07 7.89
C GLU A 97 6.83 -14.20 7.04
N GLN A 98 7.27 -13.06 7.54
CA GLN A 98 8.14 -12.15 6.79
C GLN A 98 9.57 -12.65 6.66
N PHE A 99 10.09 -13.35 7.66
CA PHE A 99 11.49 -13.76 7.68
C PHE A 99 11.69 -15.26 7.46
N ASN A 100 10.72 -16.11 7.80
CA ASN A 100 10.80 -17.55 7.50
C ASN A 100 10.51 -17.91 6.07
N ALA A 101 9.81 -17.08 5.36
CA ALA A 101 9.61 -17.25 3.93
C ALA A 101 10.60 -16.39 3.16
N GLN A 102 11.89 -16.62 3.36
CA GLN A 102 12.95 -16.25 2.41
C GLN A 102 13.15 -14.79 2.16
N ASP A 103 14.05 -14.10 2.80
CA ASP A 103 14.37 -12.75 2.36
C ASP A 103 13.13 -11.89 2.06
N LYS A 104 12.04 -12.20 2.71
CA LYS A 104 10.75 -11.54 2.58
C LYS A 104 10.75 -10.14 3.21
N ARG A 105 11.92 -9.53 3.38
CA ARG A 105 12.04 -8.14 3.83
C ARG A 105 11.13 -7.18 3.06
N PHE A 106 10.57 -7.63 1.93
CA PHE A 106 9.76 -6.80 1.04
C PHE A 106 8.61 -7.57 0.38
N SER A 107 8.22 -8.75 0.87
CA SER A 107 7.05 -9.41 0.30
C SER A 107 5.79 -8.74 0.83
N TYR A 108 5.03 -8.24 -0.10
CA TYR A 108 3.67 -7.81 0.17
C TYR A 108 2.81 -9.06 0.20
N HIS A 109 2.39 -9.45 1.38
CA HIS A 109 1.38 -10.48 1.51
C HIS A 109 0.02 -9.82 1.41
N ALA A 110 -0.88 -10.32 0.57
CA ALA A 110 -2.23 -9.77 0.42
C ALA A 110 -3.00 -9.70 1.74
N GLU A 111 -2.59 -10.51 2.72
CA GLU A 111 -3.19 -10.61 4.05
C GLU A 111 -2.65 -9.60 5.07
N PHE A 112 -1.57 -8.88 4.76
CA PHE A 112 -1.04 -7.89 5.69
C PHE A 112 -1.94 -6.67 5.81
N ALA A 113 -2.10 -6.19 7.02
CA ALA A 113 -2.88 -5.00 7.31
C ALA A 113 -2.43 -3.75 6.55
N SER A 114 -1.15 -3.69 6.16
CA SER A 114 -0.57 -2.60 5.36
C SER A 114 -0.86 -2.73 3.86
N THR A 115 -1.22 -3.92 3.37
CA THR A 115 -1.38 -4.17 1.93
C THR A 115 -2.42 -3.25 1.27
N PRO A 116 -3.61 -3.01 1.83
CA PRO A 116 -4.56 -2.06 1.26
C PRO A 116 -3.97 -0.65 1.07
N PHE A 117 -3.21 -0.17 2.04
CA PHE A 117 -2.56 1.14 1.98
C PHE A 117 -1.50 1.21 0.88
N ILE A 118 -0.73 0.13 0.73
CA ILE A 118 0.31 0.03 -0.29
C ILE A 118 -0.32 -0.01 -1.68
N ASN A 119 -1.35 -0.82 -1.88
CA ASN A 119 -2.06 -0.92 -3.15
C ASN A 119 -2.70 0.43 -3.52
N HIS A 120 -3.34 1.08 -2.56
CA HIS A 120 -3.89 2.40 -2.73
C HIS A 120 -2.83 3.42 -3.16
N ALA A 121 -1.70 3.48 -2.44
CA ALA A 121 -0.61 4.37 -2.77
C ALA A 121 -0.02 4.09 -4.17
N ASN A 122 0.12 2.83 -4.55
CA ASN A 122 0.65 2.47 -5.88
C ASN A 122 -0.28 2.85 -7.03
N VAL A 123 -1.58 2.69 -6.84
CA VAL A 123 -2.57 3.13 -7.83
C VAL A 123 -2.55 4.64 -7.96
N LEU A 124 -2.52 5.37 -6.84
CA LEU A 124 -2.45 6.84 -6.84
C LEU A 124 -1.18 7.36 -7.51
N GLU A 125 -0.04 6.76 -7.24
CA GLU A 125 1.23 7.13 -7.89
C GLU A 125 1.12 7.04 -9.41
N TYR A 126 0.49 5.99 -9.91
CA TYR A 126 0.32 5.79 -11.33
C TYR A 126 -0.74 6.71 -11.94
N GLN A 127 -1.84 6.94 -11.24
CA GLN A 127 -2.97 7.75 -11.71
C GLN A 127 -2.88 9.21 -11.25
N TRP A 128 -1.65 9.71 -11.06
CA TRP A 128 -1.42 11.10 -10.65
C TRP A 128 -2.21 12.10 -11.52
N GLY A 129 -2.88 13.02 -10.89
CA GLY A 129 -3.78 14.00 -11.52
C GLY A 129 -5.19 13.97 -10.94
N ASP A 130 -5.68 12.79 -10.52
CA ASP A 130 -7.02 12.61 -9.95
C ASP A 130 -7.01 12.53 -8.41
N GLN A 131 -5.97 13.09 -7.76
CA GLN A 131 -5.72 12.87 -6.34
C GLN A 131 -6.46 13.80 -5.37
N MET A 132 -7.06 14.87 -5.85
CA MET A 132 -7.74 15.83 -4.96
C MET A 132 -8.80 15.16 -4.08
N PRO A 133 -9.69 14.28 -4.61
CA PRO A 133 -10.67 13.59 -3.78
C PRO A 133 -10.04 12.71 -2.69
N THR A 134 -8.88 12.11 -2.97
CA THR A 134 -8.14 11.30 -1.99
C THR A 134 -7.54 12.15 -0.89
N ARG A 135 -6.99 13.31 -1.21
CA ARG A 135 -6.46 14.25 -0.22
C ARG A 135 -7.55 14.77 0.70
N ASP A 136 -8.72 15.08 0.14
CA ASP A 136 -9.88 15.52 0.92
C ASP A 136 -10.38 14.41 1.85
N MET A 137 -10.40 13.17 1.36
CA MET A 137 -10.72 12.00 2.18
C MET A 137 -9.72 11.84 3.34
N ILE A 138 -8.41 11.88 3.07
CA ILE A 138 -7.36 11.76 4.09
C ILE A 138 -7.51 12.85 5.13
N LYS A 139 -7.67 14.11 4.70
CA LYS A 139 -7.86 15.25 5.60
C LYS A 139 -9.10 15.07 6.47
N THR A 140 -10.22 14.70 5.89
CA THR A 140 -11.49 14.49 6.63
C THR A 140 -11.34 13.42 7.70
N LEU A 141 -10.68 12.31 7.39
CA LEU A 141 -10.41 11.24 8.35
C LEU A 141 -9.52 11.74 9.50
N GLU A 142 -8.42 12.38 9.18
CA GLU A 142 -7.46 12.84 10.19
C GLU A 142 -8.06 13.91 11.10
N ASP A 143 -8.81 14.86 10.56
CA ASP A 143 -9.49 15.90 11.34
C ASP A 143 -10.52 15.26 12.31
N GLY A 144 -11.30 14.28 11.85
CA GLY A 144 -12.25 13.55 12.70
C GLY A 144 -11.55 12.76 13.80
N TRP A 145 -10.47 12.07 13.48
CA TRP A 145 -9.71 11.27 14.44
C TRP A 145 -9.00 12.09 15.52
N MET A 146 -8.62 13.32 15.24
CA MET A 146 -8.06 14.22 16.25
C MET A 146 -9.09 14.56 17.34
N GLY A 147 -10.36 14.78 16.95
CA GLY A 147 -11.46 14.97 17.89
C GLY A 147 -11.74 13.73 18.73
N ASP A 148 -11.86 12.57 18.09
CA ASP A 148 -12.07 11.28 18.75
C ASP A 148 -10.94 10.93 19.72
N ARG A 149 -9.70 11.19 19.31
CA ARG A 149 -8.51 10.98 20.13
C ARG A 149 -8.58 11.81 21.41
N ALA A 150 -8.93 13.09 21.32
CA ALA A 150 -9.02 13.96 22.50
C ALA A 150 -10.03 13.41 23.51
N ALA A 151 -11.18 12.92 23.03
CA ALA A 151 -12.21 12.34 23.89
C ALA A 151 -11.74 11.03 24.54
N VAL A 152 -11.15 10.11 23.78
CA VAL A 152 -10.63 8.84 24.28
C VAL A 152 -9.49 9.04 25.27
N HIS A 153 -8.59 9.96 24.97
CA HIS A 153 -7.48 10.32 25.85
C HIS A 153 -7.98 10.80 27.24
N ALA A 154 -8.98 11.69 27.26
CA ALA A 154 -9.60 12.15 28.50
C ALA A 154 -10.27 10.99 29.26
N GLN A 155 -11.02 10.13 28.56
CA GLN A 155 -11.67 8.96 29.13
C GLN A 155 -10.67 7.98 29.73
N ALA A 156 -9.60 7.68 29.01
CA ALA A 156 -8.55 6.77 29.48
C ALA A 156 -7.78 7.35 30.68
N LYS A 157 -7.47 8.67 30.67
CA LYS A 157 -6.86 9.32 31.83
C LYS A 157 -7.78 9.28 33.06
N ALA A 158 -9.07 9.40 32.91
CA ALA A 158 -10.00 9.23 34.03
C ALA A 158 -10.02 7.77 34.52
N ALA A 159 -10.04 6.80 33.61
CA ALA A 159 -10.00 5.37 33.94
C ALA A 159 -8.68 4.96 34.61
N MET A 160 -7.54 5.57 34.26
CA MET A 160 -6.22 5.31 34.83
C MET A 160 -6.19 5.51 36.34
N LYS A 161 -6.97 6.47 36.87
CA LYS A 161 -7.09 6.74 38.31
C LYS A 161 -7.71 5.58 39.09
N VAL A 162 -8.46 4.71 38.39
CA VAL A 162 -9.15 3.57 38.97
C VAL A 162 -8.44 2.25 38.65
N SER A 163 -8.04 2.08 37.39
CA SER A 163 -7.39 0.87 36.91
C SER A 163 -6.58 1.16 35.63
N LYS A 164 -5.29 0.86 35.69
CA LYS A 164 -4.41 0.92 34.51
C LYS A 164 -4.91 0.02 33.37
N GLN A 165 -5.34 -1.21 33.71
CA GLN A 165 -5.84 -2.14 32.68
C GLN A 165 -7.05 -1.57 31.95
N LYS A 166 -8.01 -0.99 32.71
CA LYS A 166 -9.20 -0.38 32.09
C LYS A 166 -8.84 0.77 31.16
N ALA A 167 -7.84 1.58 31.53
CA ALA A 167 -7.35 2.64 30.65
C ALA A 167 -6.73 2.07 29.36
N LEU A 168 -5.87 1.05 29.49
CA LEU A 168 -5.25 0.40 28.34
C LEU A 168 -6.27 -0.28 27.43
N ASP A 169 -7.34 -0.86 27.97
CA ASP A 169 -8.41 -1.46 27.17
C ASP A 169 -9.17 -0.40 26.34
N ILE A 170 -9.42 0.78 26.92
CA ILE A 170 -10.01 1.92 26.21
C ILE A 170 -9.11 2.34 25.03
N LEU A 171 -7.81 2.50 25.28
CA LEU A 171 -6.84 2.90 24.26
C LEU A 171 -6.67 1.83 23.18
N HIS A 172 -6.69 0.54 23.58
CA HIS A 172 -6.67 -0.57 22.63
C HIS A 172 -7.88 -0.57 21.68
N ASN A 173 -9.07 -0.42 22.24
CA ASN A 173 -10.30 -0.37 21.44
C ASN A 173 -10.27 0.79 20.43
N PHE A 174 -9.72 1.93 20.82
CA PHE A 174 -9.49 3.05 19.91
C PHE A 174 -8.51 2.67 18.77
N ASN A 175 -7.39 2.00 19.09
CA ASN A 175 -6.45 1.55 18.07
C ASN A 175 -7.12 0.65 17.03
N VAL A 176 -7.92 -0.34 17.50
CA VAL A 176 -8.68 -1.25 16.62
C VAL A 176 -9.64 -0.49 15.73
N GLN A 177 -10.44 0.40 16.34
CA GLN A 177 -11.45 1.17 15.62
C GLN A 177 -10.80 2.05 14.54
N LYS A 178 -9.77 2.82 14.87
CA LYS A 178 -9.14 3.75 13.90
C LYS A 178 -8.46 3.03 12.76
N MET A 179 -7.88 1.87 13.01
CA MET A 179 -7.32 1.05 11.95
C MET A 179 -8.41 0.49 11.02
N GLN A 180 -9.52 0.01 11.56
CA GLN A 180 -10.64 -0.48 10.74
C GLN A 180 -11.26 0.65 9.90
N GLU A 181 -11.42 1.82 10.47
CA GLU A 181 -11.89 3.02 9.74
C GLU A 181 -10.94 3.39 8.60
N ALA A 182 -9.63 3.37 8.87
CA ALA A 182 -8.60 3.68 7.87
C ALA A 182 -8.60 2.67 6.73
N GLN A 183 -8.59 1.36 7.04
CA GLN A 183 -8.65 0.31 6.03
C GLN A 183 -9.91 0.41 5.19
N GLY A 184 -11.08 0.54 5.83
CA GLY A 184 -12.34 0.65 5.10
C GLY A 184 -12.43 1.90 4.22
N ALA A 185 -11.82 3.02 4.63
CA ALA A 185 -11.78 4.23 3.81
C ALA A 185 -10.85 4.07 2.60
N VAL A 186 -9.66 3.50 2.82
CA VAL A 186 -8.69 3.22 1.77
C VAL A 186 -9.24 2.21 0.76
N ASP A 187 -9.89 1.15 1.22
CA ASP A 187 -10.51 0.14 0.34
C ASP A 187 -11.62 0.75 -0.53
N ARG A 188 -12.50 1.56 0.06
CA ARG A 188 -13.55 2.26 -0.72
C ARG A 188 -12.96 3.23 -1.74
N ASN A 189 -11.94 3.98 -1.36
CA ASN A 189 -11.27 4.89 -2.28
C ASN A 189 -10.57 4.12 -3.38
N LEU A 190 -9.85 3.05 -3.05
CA LEU A 190 -9.18 2.18 -4.01
C LEU A 190 -10.18 1.60 -5.04
N ALA A 191 -11.33 1.11 -4.57
CA ALA A 191 -12.39 0.63 -5.46
C ALA A 191 -12.91 1.72 -6.41
N SER A 192 -12.88 2.98 -5.99
CA SER A 192 -13.30 4.12 -6.82
C SER A 192 -12.24 4.52 -7.85
N ILE A 193 -10.95 4.53 -7.45
CA ILE A 193 -9.85 4.98 -8.33
C ILE A 193 -9.30 3.85 -9.23
N ALA A 194 -9.50 2.59 -8.85
CA ALA A 194 -9.14 1.40 -9.63
C ALA A 194 -10.35 0.47 -9.81
N PRO A 195 -11.41 0.92 -10.48
CA PRO A 195 -12.64 0.15 -10.63
C PRO A 195 -12.47 -1.06 -11.57
N HIS A 196 -11.44 -1.04 -12.41
CA HIS A 196 -11.22 -2.05 -13.44
C HIS A 196 -10.51 -3.28 -12.87
N LYS A 197 -10.82 -4.44 -13.43
CA LYS A 197 -10.31 -5.72 -12.95
C LYS A 197 -9.42 -6.39 -13.99
N ILE A 198 -8.37 -7.03 -13.50
CA ILE A 198 -7.63 -8.02 -14.28
C ILE A 198 -7.76 -9.40 -13.64
N VAL A 199 -7.47 -10.43 -14.43
CA VAL A 199 -7.36 -11.82 -13.96
C VAL A 199 -6.06 -12.39 -14.50
N VAL A 200 -5.18 -12.83 -13.63
CA VAL A 200 -3.99 -13.59 -14.02
C VAL A 200 -4.43 -15.02 -14.32
N LEU A 201 -4.36 -15.42 -15.62
CA LEU A 201 -4.84 -16.72 -16.09
C LEU A 201 -3.81 -17.85 -15.84
N ALA A 202 -3.25 -17.85 -14.63
CA ALA A 202 -2.34 -18.87 -14.14
C ALA A 202 -2.61 -19.09 -12.66
N LYS A 203 -2.54 -20.35 -12.22
CA LYS A 203 -2.66 -20.70 -10.79
C LYS A 203 -1.44 -20.25 -9.99
N GLU A 204 -0.30 -20.18 -10.65
CA GLU A 204 0.99 -19.87 -10.05
C GLU A 204 1.91 -19.33 -11.15
N LEU A 205 2.78 -18.38 -10.81
CA LEU A 205 3.83 -17.87 -11.69
C LEU A 205 5.15 -18.61 -11.40
N ASP A 206 5.84 -19.10 -12.43
CA ASP A 206 7.14 -19.74 -12.29
C ASP A 206 8.27 -18.82 -12.79
N PRO A 207 9.12 -18.25 -11.89
CA PRO A 207 10.21 -17.35 -12.27
C PRO A 207 11.27 -17.98 -13.18
N LYS A 208 11.29 -19.30 -13.26
CA LYS A 208 12.24 -20.05 -14.11
C LYS A 208 11.66 -20.46 -15.46
N SER A 209 10.37 -20.16 -15.68
CA SER A 209 9.68 -20.55 -16.90
C SER A 209 9.91 -19.53 -18.01
N ASP A 210 10.32 -20.00 -19.18
CA ASP A 210 10.36 -19.18 -20.41
C ASP A 210 9.01 -19.11 -21.13
N ALA A 211 7.97 -19.76 -20.59
CA ALA A 211 6.61 -19.71 -21.13
C ALA A 211 5.99 -18.33 -20.94
N ASN A 212 4.99 -18.04 -21.77
CA ASN A 212 4.15 -16.86 -21.58
C ASN A 212 3.06 -17.13 -20.52
N VAL A 213 2.73 -16.12 -19.76
CA VAL A 213 1.53 -16.03 -18.90
C VAL A 213 0.54 -15.07 -19.53
N LYS A 214 -0.74 -15.35 -19.35
CA LYS A 214 -1.82 -14.50 -19.84
C LYS A 214 -2.46 -13.74 -18.67
N ILE A 215 -2.71 -12.45 -18.89
CA ILE A 215 -3.46 -11.57 -18.00
C ILE A 215 -4.64 -11.05 -18.79
N ALA A 216 -5.85 -11.24 -18.30
CA ALA A 216 -7.04 -10.68 -18.89
C ALA A 216 -7.38 -9.34 -18.23
N LEU A 217 -7.51 -8.28 -19.03
CA LEU A 217 -8.16 -7.05 -18.61
C LEU A 217 -9.66 -7.17 -18.95
N LEU A 218 -10.49 -7.11 -17.93
CA LEU A 218 -11.92 -7.30 -18.09
C LEU A 218 -12.59 -6.01 -18.55
N SER A 219 -13.47 -6.13 -19.53
CA SER A 219 -14.36 -5.05 -19.94
C SER A 219 -15.49 -4.90 -18.93
N ASP A 220 -15.84 -3.68 -18.60
CA ASP A 220 -16.94 -3.37 -17.69
C ASP A 220 -17.87 -2.27 -18.28
N THR A 221 -18.65 -1.61 -17.46
CA THR A 221 -19.53 -0.51 -17.89
C THR A 221 -18.77 0.79 -18.17
N LEU A 222 -17.55 0.91 -17.67
CA LEU A 222 -16.71 2.10 -17.74
C LEU A 222 -15.53 1.93 -18.69
N LEU A 223 -15.17 0.69 -19.02
CA LEU A 223 -14.02 0.33 -19.83
C LEU A 223 -14.36 -0.72 -20.88
N ASP A 224 -14.13 -0.40 -22.15
CA ASP A 224 -13.91 -1.40 -23.20
C ASP A 224 -12.41 -1.74 -23.24
N ALA A 225 -12.05 -2.90 -22.70
CA ALA A 225 -10.65 -3.33 -22.61
C ALA A 225 -9.95 -3.43 -23.97
N THR A 226 -10.72 -3.53 -25.07
CA THR A 226 -10.16 -3.64 -26.43
C THR A 226 -9.64 -2.32 -26.98
N THR A 227 -9.93 -1.19 -26.30
CA THR A 227 -9.56 0.17 -26.71
C THR A 227 -8.29 0.71 -26.06
N ILE A 228 -7.61 -0.09 -25.24
CA ILE A 228 -6.39 0.36 -24.58
C ILE A 228 -5.24 0.63 -25.55
N ASP A 229 -4.33 1.51 -25.12
CA ASP A 229 -3.08 1.77 -25.83
C ASP A 229 -2.09 0.61 -25.58
N LYS A 230 -1.95 -0.23 -26.60
CA LYS A 230 -1.11 -1.44 -26.52
C LYS A 230 0.38 -1.13 -26.34
N ASP A 231 0.83 0.00 -26.87
CA ASP A 231 2.24 0.42 -26.80
C ASP A 231 2.61 0.96 -25.43
N LYS A 232 1.58 1.43 -24.67
CA LYS A 232 1.72 1.93 -23.30
C LYS A 232 1.19 0.94 -22.27
N THR A 233 1.19 -0.35 -22.58
CA THR A 233 0.74 -1.41 -21.69
C THR A 233 1.93 -2.15 -21.12
N PHE A 234 1.93 -2.36 -19.80
CA PHE A 234 2.99 -3.03 -19.05
C PHE A 234 2.39 -3.82 -17.89
N ALA A 235 3.09 -4.85 -17.43
CA ALA A 235 2.71 -5.57 -16.23
C ALA A 235 3.91 -5.89 -15.34
N GLY A 236 3.66 -6.05 -14.05
CA GLY A 236 4.70 -6.45 -13.08
C GLY A 236 4.24 -6.32 -11.64
N PRO A 237 5.10 -6.64 -10.69
CA PRO A 237 4.81 -6.45 -9.28
C PRO A 237 4.73 -4.95 -8.96
N SER A 238 3.96 -4.65 -7.93
CA SER A 238 4.03 -3.33 -7.34
C SER A 238 5.45 -3.05 -6.84
N ARG A 239 5.95 -1.88 -7.15
CA ARG A 239 7.17 -1.36 -6.56
C ARG A 239 6.90 0.00 -5.96
N SER A 240 6.65 0.00 -4.68
CA SER A 240 6.63 1.23 -3.89
C SER A 240 7.99 1.97 -3.87
N SER A 241 9.06 1.32 -4.31
CA SER A 241 10.42 1.83 -4.17
C SER A 241 11.12 2.20 -5.48
N THR A 242 10.49 2.00 -6.60
CA THR A 242 11.13 2.35 -7.87
C THR A 242 10.28 3.31 -8.65
N VAL A 243 10.63 4.51 -8.43
CA VAL A 243 10.34 5.68 -9.24
C VAL A 243 10.16 5.30 -10.70
N ALA A 244 9.17 5.73 -11.21
CA ALA A 244 8.61 5.71 -12.50
C ALA A 244 9.58 5.72 -13.70
N ALA A 245 10.76 6.42 -13.74
CA ALA A 245 11.75 6.29 -14.81
C ALA A 245 12.34 4.88 -14.89
N VAL A 246 12.35 4.22 -13.76
CA VAL A 246 12.78 2.82 -13.64
C VAL A 246 11.63 1.88 -13.88
N VAL A 247 10.37 2.33 -13.75
CA VAL A 247 9.17 1.49 -13.82
C VAL A 247 9.00 0.89 -15.21
N THR A 248 9.06 1.70 -16.25
CA THR A 248 8.82 1.18 -17.61
C THR A 248 9.93 0.28 -18.13
N SER A 249 11.18 0.50 -17.72
CA SER A 249 12.31 -0.34 -18.14
C SER A 249 12.34 -1.71 -17.43
N ASN A 250 11.62 -1.83 -16.31
CA ASN A 250 11.63 -3.02 -15.46
C ASN A 250 10.32 -3.81 -15.47
N LEU A 251 9.27 -3.28 -16.09
CA LEU A 251 8.00 -3.97 -16.25
C LEU A 251 8.01 -4.86 -17.51
N ALA A 252 7.29 -5.98 -17.45
CA ALA A 252 7.12 -6.84 -18.61
C ALA A 252 6.31 -6.12 -19.69
N LYS A 253 6.81 -6.19 -20.93
CA LYS A 253 6.10 -5.71 -22.10
C LYS A 253 5.21 -6.81 -22.67
N PRO A 254 4.05 -6.47 -23.23
CA PRO A 254 3.19 -7.42 -23.92
C PRO A 254 3.91 -8.12 -25.08
N LYS A 255 3.61 -9.41 -25.24
CA LYS A 255 4.06 -10.21 -26.41
C LYS A 255 2.96 -10.41 -27.44
N ALA A 256 1.71 -10.49 -26.99
CA ALA A 256 0.55 -10.68 -27.84
C ALA A 256 -0.73 -10.19 -27.16
N PHE A 257 -1.76 -9.93 -27.98
CA PHE A 257 -3.08 -9.53 -27.55
C PHE A 257 -4.12 -10.42 -28.23
N GLU A 258 -5.10 -10.89 -27.49
CA GLU A 258 -6.20 -11.74 -27.94
C GLU A 258 -7.51 -11.17 -27.39
N LYS A 259 -8.56 -11.07 -28.23
CA LYS A 259 -9.90 -10.67 -27.80
C LYS A 259 -10.69 -11.92 -27.43
N LYS A 260 -11.25 -11.95 -26.23
CA LYS A 260 -12.02 -13.09 -25.72
C LYS A 260 -12.90 -12.65 -24.55
N ASP A 261 -14.11 -13.17 -24.47
CA ASP A 261 -14.93 -13.11 -23.26
C ASP A 261 -14.36 -14.14 -22.26
N VAL A 262 -13.72 -13.67 -21.20
CA VAL A 262 -13.01 -14.52 -20.22
C VAL A 262 -13.91 -14.92 -19.06
N ASN A 263 -14.80 -14.02 -18.66
CA ASN A 263 -15.67 -14.17 -17.49
C ASN A 263 -17.10 -14.62 -17.85
N GLY A 264 -17.46 -14.69 -19.14
CA GLY A 264 -18.76 -15.13 -19.61
C GLY A 264 -19.87 -14.09 -19.45
N ASP A 265 -19.52 -12.81 -19.34
CA ASP A 265 -20.50 -11.72 -19.13
C ASP A 265 -21.04 -11.14 -20.46
N GLY A 266 -20.61 -11.68 -21.60
CA GLY A 266 -20.98 -11.26 -22.94
C GLY A 266 -20.22 -10.05 -23.47
N LYS A 267 -19.26 -9.52 -22.71
CA LYS A 267 -18.36 -8.45 -23.16
C LYS A 267 -17.03 -9.03 -23.64
N THR A 268 -16.44 -8.34 -24.60
CA THR A 268 -15.12 -8.76 -25.09
C THR A 268 -14.02 -8.19 -24.20
N ASP A 269 -13.30 -9.07 -23.52
CA ASP A 269 -12.12 -8.73 -22.73
C ASP A 269 -10.87 -8.72 -23.61
N LEU A 270 -9.77 -8.20 -23.06
CA LEU A 270 -8.46 -8.23 -23.70
C LEU A 270 -7.51 -9.13 -22.92
N VAL A 271 -7.16 -10.26 -23.51
CA VAL A 271 -6.15 -11.18 -22.97
C VAL A 271 -4.78 -10.78 -23.49
N ILE A 272 -3.86 -10.50 -22.59
CA ILE A 272 -2.54 -9.97 -22.86
C ILE A 272 -1.51 -11.01 -22.43
N SER A 273 -0.62 -11.40 -23.33
CA SER A 273 0.44 -12.37 -23.04
C SER A 273 1.73 -11.65 -22.65
N PHE A 274 2.36 -12.08 -21.57
CA PHE A 274 3.64 -11.59 -21.09
C PHE A 274 4.62 -12.74 -20.94
N SER A 275 5.93 -12.46 -21.07
CA SER A 275 6.97 -13.40 -20.64
C SER A 275 6.86 -13.57 -19.12
N GLN A 276 6.72 -14.81 -18.67
CA GLN A 276 6.61 -15.12 -17.25
C GLN A 276 7.89 -14.72 -16.50
N LYS A 277 9.05 -14.93 -17.10
CA LYS A 277 10.35 -14.55 -16.58
C LYS A 277 10.47 -13.03 -16.42
N ASP A 278 10.00 -12.23 -17.40
CA ASP A 278 10.04 -10.77 -17.30
C ASP A 278 9.06 -10.26 -16.25
N LEU A 279 7.85 -10.85 -16.20
CA LEU A 279 6.82 -10.49 -15.23
C LEU A 279 7.28 -10.74 -13.79
N THR A 280 7.96 -11.85 -13.54
CA THR A 280 8.38 -12.27 -12.21
C THR A 280 9.78 -11.81 -11.83
N LYS A 281 10.48 -11.08 -12.69
CA LYS A 281 11.89 -10.69 -12.50
C LYS A 281 12.19 -10.10 -11.13
N TYR A 282 11.21 -9.46 -10.52
CA TYR A 282 11.35 -8.79 -9.23
C TYR A 282 10.39 -9.34 -8.16
N MET A 283 9.71 -10.43 -8.47
CA MET A 283 8.88 -11.15 -7.52
C MET A 283 9.72 -12.17 -6.78
N MET A 284 9.47 -12.35 -5.50
CA MET A 284 10.14 -13.36 -4.71
C MET A 284 9.42 -14.70 -4.86
N ALA A 285 10.19 -15.73 -5.07
CA ALA A 285 9.71 -17.11 -5.15
C ALA A 285 9.10 -17.55 -3.81
N GLY A 286 8.01 -18.30 -3.85
CA GLY A 286 7.33 -18.83 -2.67
C GLY A 286 6.43 -17.83 -1.94
N ALA A 287 6.18 -16.68 -2.51
CA ALA A 287 5.28 -15.65 -1.96
C ALA A 287 4.05 -15.43 -2.85
N VAL A 288 3.05 -14.78 -2.30
CA VAL A 288 1.89 -14.28 -3.05
C VAL A 288 2.13 -12.82 -3.37
N TRP A 289 1.93 -12.45 -4.64
CA TRP A 289 2.22 -11.10 -5.12
C TRP A 289 1.01 -10.46 -5.80
N ASP A 290 0.84 -9.18 -5.56
CA ASP A 290 -0.01 -8.36 -6.39
C ASP A 290 0.68 -8.07 -7.72
N THR A 291 0.06 -8.51 -8.79
CA THR A 291 0.50 -8.26 -10.16
C THR A 291 -0.33 -7.13 -10.75
N TYR A 292 0.33 -6.06 -11.13
CA TYR A 292 -0.30 -4.88 -11.68
C TYR A 292 -0.24 -4.88 -13.21
N LEU A 293 -1.32 -4.43 -13.81
CA LEU A 293 -1.39 -4.03 -15.21
C LEU A 293 -1.54 -2.52 -15.29
N TYR A 294 -0.65 -1.89 -16.01
CA TYR A 294 -0.62 -0.45 -16.27
C TYR A 294 -0.90 -0.22 -17.75
N THR A 295 -1.86 0.63 -18.07
CA THR A 295 -2.21 0.93 -19.44
C THR A 295 -2.90 2.28 -19.59
N TYR A 296 -3.31 2.63 -20.80
CA TYR A 296 -4.04 3.87 -21.12
C TYR A 296 -5.24 3.55 -21.97
N THR A 297 -6.30 4.33 -21.80
CA THR A 297 -7.42 4.42 -22.75
C THR A 297 -7.89 5.85 -22.81
N SER A 298 -8.15 6.36 -24.02
CA SER A 298 -8.69 7.72 -24.23
C SER A 298 -7.95 8.82 -23.42
N GLY A 299 -6.62 8.70 -23.31
CA GLY A 299 -5.79 9.65 -22.55
C GLY A 299 -5.80 9.49 -21.03
N LYS A 300 -6.58 8.55 -20.48
CA LYS A 300 -6.61 8.23 -19.05
C LYS A 300 -5.70 7.06 -18.73
N ARG A 301 -5.04 7.12 -17.60
CA ARG A 301 -4.26 6.03 -17.05
C ARG A 301 -5.18 5.03 -16.37
N ILE A 302 -4.90 3.75 -16.58
CA ILE A 302 -5.59 2.64 -15.94
C ILE A 302 -4.56 1.82 -15.19
N CYS A 303 -4.82 1.57 -13.92
CA CYS A 303 -4.10 0.63 -13.09
C CYS A 303 -5.09 -0.40 -12.54
N ALA A 304 -4.83 -1.66 -12.79
CA ALA A 304 -5.60 -2.76 -12.23
C ALA A 304 -4.62 -3.81 -11.68
N PHE A 305 -5.03 -4.58 -10.70
CA PHE A 305 -4.18 -5.60 -10.10
C PHE A 305 -4.95 -6.86 -9.74
N ASP A 306 -4.21 -7.96 -9.65
CA ASP A 306 -4.69 -9.26 -9.20
C ASP A 306 -3.58 -9.95 -8.43
N THR A 307 -3.95 -10.82 -7.52
CA THR A 307 -3.04 -11.50 -6.60
C THR A 307 -2.73 -12.90 -7.10
N VAL A 308 -1.45 -13.24 -7.22
CA VAL A 308 -1.03 -14.53 -7.75
C VAL A 308 0.15 -15.12 -6.96
N PRO A 309 0.13 -16.44 -6.64
CA PRO A 309 1.27 -17.13 -6.07
C PRO A 309 2.46 -17.18 -7.03
N VAL A 310 3.67 -17.07 -6.48
CA VAL A 310 4.93 -17.25 -7.21
C VAL A 310 5.62 -18.53 -6.76
N LYS A 311 5.84 -19.44 -7.70
CA LYS A 311 6.47 -20.74 -7.44
C LYS A 311 7.88 -20.59 -6.89
N GLY A 312 8.20 -21.40 -5.89
CA GLY A 312 9.53 -21.47 -5.32
C GLY A 312 9.54 -22.15 -3.97
N GLN A 313 10.73 -22.60 -3.60
CA GLN A 313 10.92 -23.12 -2.25
C GLN A 313 11.23 -21.96 -1.31
N THR A 314 10.56 -21.94 -0.18
CA THR A 314 10.99 -21.15 0.97
C THR A 314 12.42 -21.55 1.33
N ASN A 315 13.31 -20.58 1.41
CA ASN A 315 14.74 -20.86 1.63
C ASN A 315 14.96 -21.27 3.09
N LYS A 316 15.25 -22.55 3.32
CA LYS A 316 15.49 -23.11 4.66
C LYS A 316 16.62 -22.41 5.45
N LYS A 317 17.41 -21.54 4.81
CA LYS A 317 18.50 -20.79 5.46
C LYS A 317 18.05 -19.86 6.57
N TYR A 318 16.81 -19.37 6.51
CA TYR A 318 16.29 -18.42 7.52
C TYR A 318 15.50 -19.08 8.66
N SER A 319 15.10 -20.35 8.51
CA SER A 319 14.46 -21.12 9.59
C SER A 319 15.39 -21.35 10.80
N ASN A 320 16.70 -21.11 10.64
CA ASN A 320 17.69 -21.24 11.72
C ASN A 320 17.99 -19.92 12.45
N ALA A 321 17.49 -18.77 11.98
CA ALA A 321 17.66 -17.49 12.66
C ALA A 321 16.81 -17.38 13.93
N GLU A 322 15.78 -18.21 14.09
CA GLU A 322 14.94 -18.26 15.29
C GLU A 322 15.68 -18.82 16.53
N ARG A 323 16.79 -19.50 16.33
CA ARG A 323 17.56 -20.13 17.47
C ARG A 323 18.56 -19.18 18.13
N GLY A 324 18.68 -17.95 17.68
CA GLY A 324 19.70 -17.00 18.13
C GLY A 324 19.25 -15.93 19.11
N HIS A 325 17.97 -15.83 19.43
CA HIS A 325 17.45 -14.79 20.30
C HIS A 325 17.02 -15.23 21.70
N ASP A 326 17.25 -16.49 22.08
CA ASP A 326 17.13 -16.95 23.47
C ASP A 326 18.52 -16.90 24.17
N ARG A 327 19.09 -15.70 24.23
CA ARG A 327 20.21 -15.42 25.18
C ARG A 327 20.13 -13.98 25.65
#